data_c42900ae0cd37de6e79b28cf3abb2642
#
_entry.id   c42900ae0cd37de6e79b28cf3abb2642
#
_cell.length_a   1.000
_cell.length_b   1.000
_cell.length_c   1.000
_cell.angle_alpha   90.00
_cell.angle_beta   90.00
_cell.angle_gamma   90.00
#
_symmetry.space_group_name_H-M   'P 1'
#
loop_
_entity.id
_entity.type
_entity.pdbx_description
1 polymer ?
#
loop_
_entity_poly.entity_id
_entity_poly.type
_entity_poly.pdbx_seq_one_letter_code
_entity_poly.pdbx_strand_id
1 'polypeptide(L)'
;MAEKRSGEGIAAAAGSGRVRRPFPSGDTLPGFPDAQKVRAKTPRPGGGRRSRWKAEDGRIIERDRLHETVEVYDPSGRRHLGEFDPWDGRQVSPPDPTRSVEP
;
A
#
# COMPACT_ATOMS: atom_id res chain seq x y z
N MET A 1 -10.80 0.20 -27.13
CA MET A 1 -10.87 0.03 -26.52
C MET A 1 -10.77 -0.01 -25.88
N ALA A 2 -10.57 0.25 -26.11
CA ALA A 2 -10.63 -0.01 -25.25
C ALA A 2 -10.63 -0.12 -24.73
N GLU A 3 -10.63 0.11 -24.87
CA GLU A 3 -10.79 -0.11 -24.13
C GLU A 3 -10.79 -0.23 -23.56
N LYS A 4 -10.80 0.00 -23.90
CA LYS A 4 -10.97 -0.17 -23.02
C LYS A 4 -10.92 -0.18 -22.41
N ARG A 5 -10.96 0.07 -22.77
CA ARG A 5 -11.11 0.06 -21.83
C ARG A 5 -11.09 0.21 -21.18
N SER A 6 -10.92 0.54 -21.60
CA SER A 6 -10.99 0.58 -20.58
C SER A 6 -11.05 0.83 -19.86
N GLY A 7 -10.92 1.10 -20.21
CA GLY A 7 -11.22 1.10 -19.16
C GLY A 7 -11.19 1.33 -18.58
N GLU A 8 -11.26 1.53 -18.78
CA GLU A 8 -11.34 1.55 -17.90
C GLU A 8 -11.39 1.78 -17.06
N GLY A 9 -11.15 2.00 -17.33
CA GLY A 9 -11.40 2.00 -16.21
C GLY A 9 -11.39 2.31 -15.47
N ILE A 10 -11.51 2.53 -15.36
CA ILE A 10 -11.62 2.64 -14.41
C ILE A 10 -11.70 2.90 -13.68
N ALA A 11 -11.49 3.08 -13.66
CA ALA A 11 -11.55 3.15 -12.73
C ALA A 11 -11.84 3.30 -12.09
N ALA A 12 -11.84 3.38 -11.96
CA ALA A 12 -12.04 3.27 -11.13
C ALA A 12 -12.30 3.32 -10.60
N ALA A 13 -12.25 3.32 -10.46
CA ALA A 13 -12.40 3.24 -9.71
C ALA A 13 -12.51 3.34 -9.11
N ALA A 14 -12.47 3.55 -9.28
CA ALA A 14 -12.43 3.61 -8.50
C ALA A 14 -12.67 3.30 -7.62
N GLY A 15 -12.51 3.52 -7.44
CA GLY A 15 -12.61 3.10 -6.13
C GLY A 15 -13.71 2.28 -5.78
N SER A 16 -14.66 2.80 -5.63
CA SER A 16 -15.84 2.09 -5.21
C SER A 16 -16.36 1.21 -6.31
N GLY A 17 -17.03 0.17 -5.94
CA GLY A 17 -17.73 -0.69 -6.86
C GLY A 17 -16.85 -1.66 -7.63
N ARG A 18 -15.57 -1.47 -7.60
CA ARG A 18 -14.68 -2.40 -8.29
C ARG A 18 -14.46 -3.64 -7.44
N VAL A 19 -14.16 -4.72 -8.12
CA VAL A 19 -13.85 -5.96 -7.43
C VAL A 19 -12.49 -5.80 -6.75
N ARG A 20 -12.46 -6.13 -5.47
CA ARG A 20 -11.26 -6.00 -4.69
C ARG A 20 -10.42 -7.26 -4.84
N ARG A 21 -9.18 -7.08 -5.21
CA ARG A 21 -8.24 -8.20 -5.29
C ARG A 21 -7.78 -8.55 -3.88
N PRO A 22 -7.55 -9.83 -3.61
CA PRO A 22 -6.91 -10.20 -2.34
C PRO A 22 -5.51 -9.61 -2.29
N PHE A 23 -5.02 -9.38 -1.08
CA PHE A 23 -3.65 -8.89 -0.92
C PHE A 23 -2.67 -9.95 -1.44
N PRO A 24 -1.55 -9.54 -2.04
CA PRO A 24 -0.57 -10.51 -2.52
C PRO A 24 -0.12 -11.46 -1.42
N SER A 25 0.04 -12.73 -1.76
CA SER A 25 0.50 -13.73 -0.82
C SER A 25 2.02 -13.76 -0.78
N GLY A 26 2.57 -14.35 0.29
CA GLY A 26 4.01 -14.43 0.45
C GLY A 26 4.60 -13.12 0.95
N ASP A 27 5.89 -12.96 0.74
CA ASP A 27 6.64 -11.84 1.30
C ASP A 27 6.99 -10.78 0.28
N THR A 28 6.48 -10.88 -0.94
CA THR A 28 6.79 -9.92 -2.00
C THR A 28 5.56 -9.11 -2.37
N LEU A 29 5.81 -7.88 -2.81
CA LEU A 29 4.78 -6.97 -3.30
C LEU A 29 5.03 -6.72 -4.77
N PRO A 30 4.17 -7.23 -5.66
CA PRO A 30 4.40 -7.04 -7.10
C PRO A 30 4.53 -5.58 -7.53
N GLY A 31 3.80 -4.69 -6.88
CA GLY A 31 3.87 -3.25 -7.18
C GLY A 31 5.11 -2.56 -6.64
N PHE A 32 5.89 -3.25 -5.78
CA PHE A 32 7.11 -2.72 -5.19
C PHE A 32 8.16 -3.81 -5.19
N PRO A 33 8.67 -4.16 -6.40
CA PRO A 33 9.47 -5.37 -6.55
C PRO A 33 10.81 -5.33 -5.81
N ASP A 34 11.33 -4.13 -5.50
CA ASP A 34 12.56 -4.01 -4.75
C ASP A 34 12.36 -3.98 -3.23
N ALA A 35 11.12 -4.02 -2.76
CA ALA A 35 10.84 -3.96 -1.34
C ALA A 35 11.06 -5.33 -0.70
N GLN A 36 11.62 -5.31 0.51
CA GLN A 36 11.90 -6.52 1.26
C GLN A 36 11.10 -6.52 2.56
N LYS A 37 10.57 -7.69 2.92
CA LYS A 37 9.84 -7.85 4.17
C LYS A 37 10.78 -7.59 5.33
N VAL A 38 10.33 -6.79 6.28
CA VAL A 38 11.11 -6.46 7.46
C VAL A 38 10.24 -6.65 8.70
N ARG A 39 10.83 -6.41 9.86
CA ARG A 39 10.15 -6.59 11.14
C ARG A 39 8.98 -5.61 11.25
N ALA A 40 7.82 -6.12 11.63
CA ALA A 40 6.64 -5.31 11.88
C ALA A 40 6.81 -4.51 13.17
N LYS A 41 6.36 -3.27 13.16
CA LYS A 41 6.49 -2.38 14.33
C LYS A 41 5.20 -1.70 14.72
N THR A 42 4.31 -1.44 13.77
CA THR A 42 3.11 -0.64 14.00
C THR A 42 1.99 -1.51 14.53
N PRO A 43 1.49 -1.25 15.75
CA PRO A 43 0.34 -1.99 16.26
C PRO A 43 -0.89 -1.74 15.41
N ARG A 44 -1.76 -2.73 15.36
CA ARG A 44 -3.02 -2.56 14.66
C ARG A 44 -4.19 -2.86 15.58
N PRO A 45 -5.36 -2.28 15.29
CA PRO A 45 -6.55 -2.55 16.09
C PRO A 45 -6.84 -4.06 16.13
N GLY A 46 -7.22 -4.54 17.30
CA GLY A 46 -7.53 -5.95 17.46
C GLY A 46 -6.34 -6.83 17.77
N GLY A 47 -5.13 -6.30 17.78
CA GLY A 47 -3.93 -7.04 18.14
C GLY A 47 -2.99 -7.28 16.97
N GLY A 48 -1.76 -7.63 17.31
CA GLY A 48 -0.72 -7.84 16.31
C GLY A 48 -0.19 -6.54 15.75
N ARG A 49 0.66 -6.68 14.75
CA ARG A 49 1.29 -5.54 14.10
C ARG A 49 1.09 -5.65 12.60
N ARG A 50 1.15 -4.49 11.92
CA ARG A 50 1.02 -4.43 10.47
C ARG A 50 2.26 -5.02 9.83
N SER A 51 2.06 -5.88 8.83
CA SER A 51 3.18 -6.36 8.02
C SER A 51 3.89 -5.18 7.39
N ARG A 52 5.22 -5.24 7.36
CA ARG A 52 6.04 -4.12 6.90
C ARG A 52 7.07 -4.58 5.91
N TRP A 53 7.30 -3.74 4.93
CA TRP A 53 8.38 -3.88 3.94
C TRP A 53 9.18 -2.59 3.92
N LYS A 54 10.38 -2.68 3.40
CA LYS A 54 11.21 -1.49 3.18
C LYS A 54 11.71 -1.52 1.74
N ALA A 55 11.46 -0.44 1.02
CA ALA A 55 11.94 -0.29 -0.34
C ALA A 55 13.44 -0.01 -0.34
N GLU A 56 14.05 -0.14 -1.52
CA GLU A 56 15.50 0.05 -1.64
C GLU A 56 15.91 1.45 -1.24
N ASP A 57 15.07 2.45 -1.51
CA ASP A 57 15.35 3.84 -1.13
C ASP A 57 15.00 4.15 0.32
N GLY A 58 14.58 3.16 1.10
CA GLY A 58 14.31 3.33 2.52
C GLY A 58 12.87 3.63 2.86
N ARG A 59 11.99 3.83 1.87
CA ARG A 59 10.57 4.07 2.17
C ARG A 59 10.00 2.89 2.92
N ILE A 60 9.10 3.20 3.86
CA ILE A 60 8.45 2.21 4.70
C ILE A 60 7.08 1.93 4.11
N ILE A 61 6.75 0.65 3.96
CA ILE A 61 5.51 0.20 3.34
C ILE A 61 4.81 -0.71 4.34
N GLU A 62 3.54 -0.40 4.66
CA GLU A 62 2.79 -1.19 5.61
C GLU A 62 1.45 -1.61 5.03
N ARG A 63 1.04 -2.84 5.35
CA ARG A 63 -0.24 -3.35 4.86
C ARG A 63 -1.40 -2.69 5.60
N ASP A 64 -2.39 -2.26 4.83
CA ASP A 64 -3.69 -1.81 5.34
C ASP A 64 -4.69 -2.93 5.09
N ARG A 65 -5.03 -3.68 6.15
CA ARG A 65 -5.94 -4.82 6.00
C ARG A 65 -7.37 -4.40 5.72
N LEU A 66 -7.73 -3.20 6.15
CA LEU A 66 -9.09 -2.73 5.92
C LEU A 66 -9.36 -2.53 4.43
N HIS A 67 -8.38 -1.97 3.72
CA HIS A 67 -8.52 -1.67 2.29
C HIS A 67 -7.76 -2.62 1.39
N GLU A 68 -6.93 -3.52 1.95
CA GLU A 68 -6.05 -4.42 1.21
C GLU A 68 -5.12 -3.66 0.27
N THR A 69 -4.62 -2.55 0.77
CA THR A 69 -3.66 -1.69 0.10
C THR A 69 -2.43 -1.55 0.98
N VAL A 70 -1.51 -0.69 0.58
CA VAL A 70 -0.36 -0.38 1.42
C VAL A 70 -0.28 1.12 1.68
N GLU A 71 0.14 1.45 2.89
CA GLU A 71 0.45 2.81 3.30
C GLU A 71 1.95 3.00 3.17
N VAL A 72 2.37 4.06 2.52
CA VAL A 72 3.79 4.29 2.26
C VAL A 72 4.24 5.54 3.00
N TYR A 73 5.39 5.45 3.66
CA TYR A 73 5.98 6.53 4.44
C TYR A 73 7.41 6.77 3.96
N ASP A 74 7.90 7.97 4.19
CA ASP A 74 9.31 8.26 3.91
C ASP A 74 10.21 7.48 4.88
N PRO A 75 11.53 7.46 4.63
CA PRO A 75 12.42 6.66 5.49
C PRO A 75 12.39 7.03 6.97
N SER A 76 12.04 8.27 7.30
CA SER A 76 11.95 8.67 8.70
C SER A 76 10.68 8.16 9.39
N GLY A 77 9.69 7.73 8.63
CA GLY A 77 8.39 7.34 9.16
C GLY A 77 7.51 8.51 9.53
N ARG A 78 8.01 9.73 9.46
CA ARG A 78 7.25 10.90 9.90
C ARG A 78 6.27 11.40 8.87
N ARG A 79 6.52 11.11 7.59
CA ARG A 79 5.71 11.66 6.51
C ARG A 79 5.04 10.53 5.76
N HIS A 80 3.72 10.55 5.77
CA HIS A 80 2.91 9.64 4.98
C HIS A 80 2.93 10.11 3.54
N LEU A 81 3.23 9.21 2.62
CA LEU A 81 3.32 9.54 1.20
C LEU A 81 2.06 9.20 0.44
N GLY A 82 1.18 8.42 1.04
CA GLY A 82 -0.08 8.05 0.43
C GLY A 82 -0.39 6.58 0.60
N GLU A 83 -1.52 6.20 0.03
CA GLU A 83 -1.97 4.82 -0.03
C GLU A 83 -1.78 4.33 -1.46
N PHE A 84 -1.29 3.10 -1.61
CA PHE A 84 -0.89 2.57 -2.91
C PHE A 84 -1.44 1.16 -3.10
N ASP A 85 -1.65 0.79 -4.35
CA ASP A 85 -2.07 -0.56 -4.72
C ASP A 85 -0.86 -1.49 -4.65
N PRO A 86 -0.96 -2.61 -3.90
CA PRO A 86 0.20 -3.50 -3.76
C PRO A 86 0.51 -4.31 -5.02
N TRP A 87 -0.43 -4.40 -5.96
CA TRP A 87 -0.22 -5.19 -7.16
C TRP A 87 0.49 -4.42 -8.26
N ASP A 88 0.16 -3.13 -8.45
CA ASP A 88 0.72 -2.35 -9.54
C ASP A 88 1.48 -1.11 -9.08
N GLY A 89 1.47 -0.81 -7.78
CA GLY A 89 2.21 0.33 -7.24
C GLY A 89 1.54 1.68 -7.49
N ARG A 90 0.32 1.70 -8.00
CA ARG A 90 -0.37 2.94 -8.28
C ARG A 90 -0.84 3.60 -7.00
N GLN A 91 -0.69 4.92 -6.90
CA GLN A 91 -1.21 5.65 -5.77
C GLN A 91 -2.73 5.76 -5.86
N VAL A 92 -3.42 5.37 -4.78
CA VAL A 92 -4.88 5.36 -4.75
C VAL A 92 -5.45 6.39 -3.78
N SER A 93 -4.63 6.94 -2.89
CA SER A 93 -5.05 8.02 -2.00
C SER A 93 -3.88 8.93 -1.72
N PRO A 94 -4.15 10.24 -1.50
CA PRO A 94 -3.08 11.20 -1.29
C PRO A 94 -2.44 11.06 0.09
N PRO A 95 -1.31 11.76 0.30
CA PRO A 95 -0.68 11.80 1.62
C PRO A 95 -1.63 12.36 2.69
N ASP A 96 -1.49 11.81 3.88
CA ASP A 96 -2.22 12.26 5.06
C ASP A 96 -1.18 12.81 6.05
N PRO A 97 -1.10 14.13 6.24
CA PRO A 97 -0.05 14.72 7.08
C PRO A 97 -0.19 14.39 8.56
N THR A 98 -1.29 13.78 8.97
CA THR A 98 -1.48 13.41 10.38
C THR A 98 -0.93 12.03 10.70
N ARG A 99 -0.47 11.28 9.70
CA ARG A 99 -0.01 9.90 9.89
C ARG A 99 1.50 9.82 9.96
N SER A 100 1.98 8.99 10.87
CA SER A 100 3.40 8.68 10.98
C SER A 100 3.56 7.31 11.61
N VAL A 101 4.73 6.73 11.45
CA VAL A 101 5.05 5.43 12.04
C VAL A 101 6.46 5.49 12.60
N GLU A 102 6.77 4.54 13.45
CA GLU A 102 8.14 4.33 13.91
C GLU A 102 8.97 3.80 12.74
N PRO A 103 10.14 4.39 12.47
CA PRO A 103 10.96 3.92 11.36
C PRO A 103 11.61 2.57 11.60
#